data_1dc68ca6d6c85755bd2b3b3ebb008ad3
#
_entry.id   1dc68ca6d6c85755bd2b3b3ebb008ad3
#
_cell.length_a   1.000
_cell.length_b   1.000
_cell.length_c   1.000
_cell.angle_alpha   90.00
_cell.angle_beta   90.00
_cell.angle_gamma   90.00
#
_symmetry.space_group_name_H-M   'P 1'
#
loop_
_entity.id
_entity.type
_entity.pdbx_description
1 polymer ?
#
loop_
_entity_poly.entity_id
_entity_poly.type
_entity_poly.pdbx_seq_one_letter_code
_entity_poly.pdbx_strand_id
1 'polypeptide(L)'
;MKFSTSLLFASVLSAGLLVGCDGGSGTSQPAQKTAAEAPKAAPVVIYTNADEEAQQAMKNALDKNGLQGAYLMQSFGTSELGGKLVAEGKNIEADVVTISTYYLESMQKSQKLFRDLGIKLDTVGPAVSYYAPILGICGALFVNTEVLKADNLPKPTAIADLAKPEYAGHISVPDIMGSSTSWLMTQAMISAKGEQEGAAVIRAIEKNAGAHLEKSGSGPLKKIRAGEAAVGFGLRHQAVADKAKGLPIDFVDPVEGNFTLVEAAAIIDKGDKTNPNAEKVVETIVKFGRTELLKYYPVALYKGETVSAENKPANPKTFSEPLTVELLQKHQKLVKGE
;
A
#
# COMPACT_ATOMS: atom_id res chain seq x y z
N MET A 1 44.86 31.65 -1.07
CA MET A 1 46.03 31.11 -1.80
C MET A 1 45.49 30.46 -3.07
N LYS A 2 45.90 31.01 -4.22
CA LYS A 2 45.63 30.57 -5.57
C LYS A 2 46.46 29.36 -5.92
N PHE A 3 45.99 28.48 -6.82
CA PHE A 3 46.66 27.78 -7.95
C PHE A 3 45.65 26.78 -8.46
N SER A 4 45.10 26.83 -9.60
CA SER A 4 45.37 27.09 -11.02
C SER A 4 46.07 25.94 -11.75
N THR A 5 45.39 25.53 -12.85
CA THR A 5 45.86 24.95 -14.15
C THR A 5 46.33 23.47 -14.15
N SER A 6 46.09 22.60 -15.14
CA SER A 6 46.00 22.78 -16.61
C SER A 6 45.43 21.57 -17.33
N LEU A 7 44.85 21.84 -18.51
CA LEU A 7 44.53 20.93 -19.64
C LEU A 7 45.71 20.09 -20.14
N LEU A 8 45.38 18.93 -20.75
CA LEU A 8 46.11 18.43 -21.93
C LEU A 8 45.21 17.56 -22.82
N PHE A 9 45.04 18.04 -24.03
CA PHE A 9 44.53 17.37 -25.24
C PHE A 9 45.57 16.43 -25.80
N ALA A 10 45.17 15.28 -26.33
CA ALA A 10 45.95 14.58 -27.37
C ALA A 10 45.01 13.81 -28.29
N SER A 11 44.83 14.33 -29.45
CA SER A 11 44.31 13.70 -30.67
C SER A 11 45.43 12.91 -31.36
N VAL A 12 45.15 11.71 -31.82
CA VAL A 12 45.93 11.05 -32.86
C VAL A 12 44.98 10.44 -33.89
N LEU A 13 45.01 11.05 -35.08
CA LEU A 13 44.56 10.48 -36.35
C LEU A 13 45.68 9.63 -36.90
N SER A 14 45.37 8.45 -37.45
CA SER A 14 46.17 7.86 -38.52
C SER A 14 45.28 6.98 -39.40
N ALA A 15 45.15 7.41 -40.61
CA ALA A 15 44.64 6.67 -41.76
C ALA A 15 45.71 5.73 -42.33
N GLY A 16 45.31 4.56 -42.78
CA GLY A 16 46.14 3.62 -43.51
C GLY A 16 45.31 2.78 -44.46
N LEU A 17 45.26 3.17 -45.71
CA LEU A 17 44.77 2.38 -46.82
C LEU A 17 45.89 1.41 -47.27
N LEU A 18 45.59 0.15 -47.44
CA LEU A 18 46.34 -0.74 -48.35
C LEU A 18 45.34 -1.70 -49.02
N VAL A 19 45.35 -1.62 -50.34
CA VAL A 19 44.69 -2.48 -51.31
C VAL A 19 45.57 -3.74 -51.49
N GLY A 20 44.96 -4.91 -51.54
CA GLY A 20 45.57 -6.17 -51.94
C GLY A 20 44.51 -7.08 -52.48
N CYS A 21 44.43 -7.20 -53.82
CA CYS A 21 43.71 -8.28 -54.51
C CYS A 21 44.51 -9.55 -54.45
N ASP A 22 43.92 -10.67 -54.06
CA ASP A 22 44.19 -11.96 -54.73
C ASP A 22 43.00 -12.90 -54.56
N GLY A 23 42.74 -13.68 -55.59
CA GLY A 23 41.56 -14.51 -55.79
C GLY A 23 41.64 -15.88 -55.08
N GLY A 24 40.51 -16.35 -54.64
CA GLY A 24 40.31 -17.69 -54.10
C GLY A 24 38.84 -18.02 -53.89
N SER A 25 38.33 -18.94 -54.69
CA SER A 25 37.02 -19.58 -54.60
C SER A 25 36.77 -20.16 -53.19
N GLY A 26 35.64 -19.81 -52.58
CA GLY A 26 35.26 -20.41 -51.30
C GLY A 26 33.82 -20.06 -50.93
N THR A 27 32.93 -21.01 -51.17
CA THR A 27 31.66 -21.26 -50.49
C THR A 27 31.01 -20.12 -49.67
N SER A 28 29.95 -19.55 -50.23
CA SER A 28 29.02 -18.68 -49.56
C SER A 28 28.37 -19.35 -48.34
N GLN A 29 28.82 -19.01 -47.14
CA GLN A 29 28.05 -19.23 -45.93
C GLN A 29 26.86 -18.29 -45.91
N PRO A 30 25.63 -18.78 -45.59
CA PRO A 30 24.51 -17.90 -45.45
C PRO A 30 24.72 -16.98 -44.21
N ALA A 31 24.67 -15.68 -44.46
CA ALA A 31 24.65 -14.69 -43.37
C ALA A 31 23.52 -15.04 -42.38
N GLN A 32 23.91 -15.50 -41.19
CA GLN A 32 23.00 -15.58 -40.07
C GLN A 32 22.44 -14.17 -39.84
N LYS A 33 21.19 -13.95 -40.22
CA LYS A 33 20.40 -12.82 -39.76
C LYS A 33 20.31 -12.95 -38.24
N THR A 34 21.13 -12.19 -37.52
CA THR A 34 20.88 -11.90 -36.12
C THR A 34 19.46 -11.35 -36.06
N ALA A 35 18.54 -12.14 -35.49
CA ALA A 35 17.20 -11.66 -35.17
C ALA A 35 17.38 -10.39 -34.32
N ALA A 36 16.92 -9.26 -34.84
CA ALA A 36 16.87 -8.04 -34.07
C ALA A 36 16.01 -8.33 -32.84
N GLU A 37 16.61 -8.26 -31.66
CA GLU A 37 15.89 -8.37 -30.38
C GLU A 37 14.76 -7.33 -30.41
N ALA A 38 13.53 -7.80 -30.28
CA ALA A 38 12.38 -6.90 -30.25
C ALA A 38 12.62 -5.84 -29.16
N PRO A 39 12.29 -4.56 -29.38
CA PRO A 39 12.54 -3.51 -28.41
C PRO A 39 11.91 -3.91 -27.08
N LYS A 40 12.73 -3.98 -26.04
CA LYS A 40 12.29 -4.34 -24.69
C LYS A 40 11.20 -3.36 -24.27
N ALA A 41 10.01 -3.85 -23.95
CA ALA A 41 8.91 -2.98 -23.51
C ALA A 41 9.36 -2.13 -22.30
N ALA A 42 8.86 -0.90 -22.20
CA ALA A 42 9.16 -0.02 -21.07
C ALA A 42 8.75 -0.69 -19.75
N PRO A 43 9.48 -0.44 -18.65
CA PRO A 43 9.11 -0.97 -17.34
C PRO A 43 7.68 -0.59 -16.97
N VAL A 44 6.98 -1.50 -16.29
CA VAL A 44 5.62 -1.22 -15.75
C VAL A 44 5.76 -0.28 -14.55
N VAL A 45 5.12 0.86 -14.58
CA VAL A 45 5.08 1.80 -13.46
C VAL A 45 3.96 1.39 -12.50
N ILE A 46 4.33 1.07 -11.25
CA ILE A 46 3.41 0.64 -10.19
C ILE A 46 3.35 1.75 -9.14
N TYR A 47 2.17 2.34 -8.92
CA TYR A 47 1.93 3.22 -7.78
C TYR A 47 1.21 2.45 -6.68
N THR A 48 1.71 2.55 -5.45
CA THR A 48 1.22 1.77 -4.31
C THR A 48 1.07 2.62 -3.05
N ASN A 49 0.02 2.38 -2.27
CA ASN A 49 -0.12 2.91 -0.91
C ASN A 49 0.28 1.88 0.16
N ALA A 50 0.72 0.70 -0.27
CA ALA A 50 1.12 -0.39 0.63
C ALA A 50 2.33 0.02 1.47
N ASP A 51 2.39 -0.47 2.70
CA ASP A 51 3.57 -0.31 3.55
C ASP A 51 4.74 -1.21 3.10
N GLU A 52 5.87 -1.07 3.79
CA GLU A 52 7.14 -1.64 3.37
C GLU A 52 7.12 -3.17 3.25
N GLU A 53 6.46 -3.86 4.20
CA GLU A 53 6.36 -5.32 4.20
C GLU A 53 5.58 -5.84 2.99
N ALA A 54 4.48 -5.18 2.63
CA ALA A 54 3.69 -5.55 1.47
C ALA A 54 4.42 -5.23 0.16
N GLN A 55 5.08 -4.07 0.07
CA GLN A 55 5.91 -3.74 -1.08
C GLN A 55 7.02 -4.76 -1.29
N GLN A 56 7.70 -5.18 -0.22
CA GLN A 56 8.76 -6.17 -0.32
C GLN A 56 8.24 -7.54 -0.76
N ALA A 57 7.08 -7.96 -0.26
CA ALA A 57 6.44 -9.20 -0.70
C ALA A 57 6.07 -9.17 -2.19
N MET A 58 5.51 -8.05 -2.67
CA MET A 58 5.22 -7.86 -4.09
C MET A 58 6.49 -7.86 -4.96
N LYS A 59 7.53 -7.11 -4.57
CA LYS A 59 8.83 -7.08 -5.27
C LYS A 59 9.44 -8.47 -5.35
N ASN A 60 9.48 -9.20 -4.24
CA ASN A 60 10.00 -10.56 -4.20
C ASN A 60 9.25 -11.50 -5.16
N ALA A 61 7.92 -11.38 -5.24
CA ALA A 61 7.12 -12.17 -6.16
C ALA A 61 7.45 -11.83 -7.63
N LEU A 62 7.54 -10.54 -7.95
CA LEU A 62 7.87 -10.07 -9.31
C LEU A 62 9.28 -10.53 -9.72
N ASP A 63 10.29 -10.30 -8.89
CA ASP A 63 11.68 -10.61 -9.18
C ASP A 63 11.91 -12.12 -9.38
N LYS A 64 11.35 -12.96 -8.48
CA LYS A 64 11.45 -14.42 -8.55
C LYS A 64 10.74 -15.02 -9.76
N ASN A 65 9.80 -14.29 -10.39
CA ASN A 65 9.03 -14.75 -11.54
C ASN A 65 9.44 -14.04 -12.85
N GLY A 66 10.71 -13.58 -12.91
CA GLY A 66 11.34 -13.08 -14.14
C GLY A 66 10.93 -11.67 -14.55
N LEU A 67 10.44 -10.86 -13.60
CA LEU A 67 10.10 -9.45 -13.83
C LEU A 67 11.13 -8.48 -13.21
N GLN A 68 12.26 -8.98 -12.70
CA GLN A 68 13.33 -8.13 -12.19
C GLN A 68 13.79 -7.12 -13.25
N GLY A 69 13.77 -5.82 -12.89
CA GLY A 69 14.10 -4.72 -13.80
C GLY A 69 13.04 -4.42 -14.88
N ALA A 70 11.88 -5.10 -14.84
CA ALA A 70 10.75 -4.87 -15.75
C ALA A 70 9.64 -4.02 -15.13
N TYR A 71 9.83 -3.51 -13.92
CA TYR A 71 8.88 -2.62 -13.24
C TYR A 71 9.60 -1.53 -12.43
N LEU A 72 8.87 -0.46 -12.14
CA LEU A 72 9.25 0.62 -11.23
C LEU A 72 8.12 0.79 -10.21
N MET A 73 8.42 0.63 -8.93
CA MET A 73 7.42 0.76 -7.85
C MET A 73 7.66 2.05 -7.07
N GLN A 74 6.62 2.90 -6.99
CA GLN A 74 6.64 4.16 -6.25
C GLN A 74 5.56 4.13 -5.15
N SER A 75 5.93 4.57 -3.95
CA SER A 75 5.06 4.58 -2.77
C SER A 75 4.47 5.96 -2.51
N PHE A 76 3.20 5.99 -2.14
CA PHE A 76 2.42 7.18 -1.83
C PHE A 76 1.57 6.95 -0.58
N GLY A 77 1.15 8.01 0.11
CA GLY A 77 0.05 7.93 1.06
C GLY A 77 -1.27 7.60 0.36
N THR A 78 -2.22 6.96 1.07
CA THR A 78 -3.50 6.54 0.47
C THR A 78 -4.26 7.72 -0.14
N SER A 79 -4.39 8.83 0.61
CA SER A 79 -5.11 10.03 0.10
C SER A 79 -4.35 10.72 -1.03
N GLU A 80 -3.02 10.70 -1.01
CA GLU A 80 -2.18 11.25 -2.08
C GLU A 80 -2.38 10.48 -3.39
N LEU A 81 -2.25 9.14 -3.34
CA LEU A 81 -2.49 8.29 -4.52
C LEU A 81 -3.93 8.40 -5.02
N GLY A 82 -4.89 8.40 -4.10
CA GLY A 82 -6.30 8.61 -4.45
C GLY A 82 -6.54 9.96 -5.12
N GLY A 83 -5.92 11.03 -4.62
CA GLY A 83 -5.96 12.37 -5.22
C GLY A 83 -5.37 12.39 -6.63
N LYS A 84 -4.24 11.72 -6.87
CA LYS A 84 -3.64 11.56 -8.19
C LYS A 84 -4.58 10.83 -9.17
N LEU A 85 -5.21 9.74 -8.72
CA LEU A 85 -6.19 8.99 -9.53
C LEU A 85 -7.36 9.89 -9.96
N VAL A 86 -7.90 10.67 -9.03
CA VAL A 86 -9.00 11.61 -9.32
C VAL A 86 -8.58 12.70 -10.29
N ALA A 87 -7.41 13.31 -10.10
CA ALA A 87 -6.95 14.47 -10.87
C ALA A 87 -6.42 14.10 -12.25
N GLU A 88 -5.65 13.03 -12.37
CA GLU A 88 -4.93 12.67 -13.59
C GLU A 88 -5.70 11.65 -14.46
N GLY A 89 -6.55 10.82 -13.84
CA GLY A 89 -7.35 9.80 -14.55
C GLY A 89 -6.48 8.91 -15.42
N LYS A 90 -6.84 8.72 -16.69
CA LYS A 90 -6.08 7.92 -17.67
C LYS A 90 -4.71 8.50 -18.06
N ASN A 91 -4.44 9.76 -17.71
CA ASN A 91 -3.16 10.42 -17.98
C ASN A 91 -2.12 10.17 -16.86
N ILE A 92 -2.49 9.51 -15.78
CA ILE A 92 -1.57 9.14 -14.70
C ILE A 92 -0.39 8.33 -15.27
N GLU A 93 0.81 8.57 -14.77
CA GLU A 93 2.00 7.84 -15.22
C GLU A 93 1.91 6.33 -14.92
N ALA A 94 1.31 5.97 -13.77
CA ALA A 94 1.18 4.57 -13.37
C ALA A 94 0.46 3.72 -14.43
N ASP A 95 0.98 2.51 -14.67
CA ASP A 95 0.31 1.47 -15.45
C ASP A 95 -0.53 0.57 -14.55
N VAL A 96 -0.04 0.32 -13.33
CA VAL A 96 -0.70 -0.48 -12.29
C VAL A 96 -0.79 0.35 -11.02
N VAL A 97 -1.91 0.25 -10.34
CA VAL A 97 -2.08 0.84 -9.01
C VAL A 97 -2.47 -0.23 -8.01
N THR A 98 -1.96 -0.12 -6.76
CA THR A 98 -2.45 -0.89 -5.63
C THR A 98 -2.94 0.07 -4.56
N ILE A 99 -4.23 0.03 -4.27
CA ILE A 99 -4.90 0.97 -3.37
C ILE A 99 -6.21 0.34 -2.83
N SER A 100 -6.78 0.94 -1.79
CA SER A 100 -8.06 0.52 -1.23
C SER A 100 -9.17 0.48 -2.28
N THR A 101 -9.99 -0.58 -2.25
CA THR A 101 -11.00 -0.88 -3.27
C THR A 101 -12.01 0.23 -3.47
N TYR A 102 -12.33 1.02 -2.43
CA TYR A 102 -13.28 2.13 -2.57
C TYR A 102 -12.80 3.24 -3.51
N TYR A 103 -11.49 3.47 -3.64
CA TYR A 103 -10.95 4.35 -4.68
C TYR A 103 -11.12 3.73 -6.06
N LEU A 104 -10.79 2.44 -6.20
CA LEU A 104 -10.93 1.73 -7.48
C LEU A 104 -12.38 1.72 -7.96
N GLU A 105 -13.32 1.42 -7.08
CA GLU A 105 -14.76 1.38 -7.37
C GLU A 105 -15.30 2.77 -7.74
N SER A 106 -14.91 3.81 -6.99
CA SER A 106 -15.32 5.19 -7.27
C SER A 106 -14.80 5.67 -8.62
N MET A 107 -13.51 5.39 -8.93
CA MET A 107 -12.91 5.78 -10.20
C MET A 107 -13.46 4.97 -11.38
N GLN A 108 -13.75 3.69 -11.18
CA GLN A 108 -14.38 2.89 -12.22
C GLN A 108 -15.79 3.38 -12.54
N LYS A 109 -16.57 3.71 -11.52
CA LYS A 109 -17.92 4.24 -11.67
C LYS A 109 -17.93 5.59 -12.40
N SER A 110 -17.04 6.50 -12.03
CA SER A 110 -17.02 7.89 -12.55
C SER A 110 -16.28 8.05 -13.87
N GLN A 111 -15.17 7.33 -14.08
CA GLN A 111 -14.25 7.58 -15.20
C GLN A 111 -13.99 6.33 -16.05
N LYS A 112 -14.46 5.15 -15.67
CA LYS A 112 -14.11 3.87 -16.31
C LYS A 112 -12.57 3.76 -16.46
N LEU A 113 -11.88 3.98 -15.34
CA LEU A 113 -10.43 4.17 -15.33
C LEU A 113 -9.64 2.88 -15.54
N PHE A 114 -10.21 1.73 -15.16
CA PHE A 114 -9.49 0.47 -15.13
C PHE A 114 -9.99 -0.48 -16.21
N ARG A 115 -9.08 -1.24 -16.80
CA ARG A 115 -9.39 -2.29 -17.75
C ARG A 115 -9.77 -3.59 -17.03
N ASP A 116 -10.50 -4.44 -17.74
CA ASP A 116 -10.75 -5.83 -17.33
C ASP A 116 -9.41 -6.58 -17.24
N LEU A 117 -9.19 -7.32 -16.16
CA LEU A 117 -7.96 -8.09 -15.93
C LEU A 117 -7.88 -9.37 -16.76
N GLY A 118 -9.01 -9.85 -17.31
CA GLY A 118 -9.04 -11.10 -18.06
C GLY A 118 -8.78 -12.38 -17.23
N ILE A 119 -8.59 -12.26 -15.91
CA ILE A 119 -8.31 -13.38 -15.01
C ILE A 119 -9.52 -13.74 -14.15
N LYS A 120 -9.75 -15.05 -13.99
CA LYS A 120 -10.79 -15.52 -13.07
C LYS A 120 -10.24 -15.60 -11.64
N LEU A 121 -10.88 -14.86 -10.74
CA LEU A 121 -10.52 -14.81 -9.33
C LEU A 121 -11.61 -15.52 -8.50
N ASP A 122 -11.19 -16.43 -7.61
CA ASP A 122 -12.10 -17.13 -6.70
C ASP A 122 -12.05 -16.44 -5.32
N THR A 123 -12.64 -15.24 -5.26
CA THR A 123 -12.63 -14.39 -4.07
C THR A 123 -13.67 -14.82 -3.03
N VAL A 124 -13.41 -14.51 -1.75
CA VAL A 124 -14.38 -14.68 -0.65
C VAL A 124 -15.53 -13.68 -0.80
N GLY A 125 -15.23 -12.43 -1.16
CA GLY A 125 -16.22 -11.39 -1.46
C GLY A 125 -16.67 -11.40 -2.92
N PRO A 126 -17.52 -10.44 -3.32
CA PRO A 126 -17.93 -10.29 -4.72
C PRO A 126 -16.72 -10.12 -5.63
N ALA A 127 -16.65 -10.93 -6.69
CA ALA A 127 -15.62 -10.79 -7.71
C ALA A 127 -16.00 -9.66 -8.67
N VAL A 128 -15.02 -8.82 -8.99
CA VAL A 128 -15.10 -7.80 -10.05
C VAL A 128 -14.02 -8.06 -11.08
N SER A 129 -14.23 -7.61 -12.32
CA SER A 129 -13.31 -7.92 -13.42
C SER A 129 -12.11 -6.98 -13.51
N TYR A 130 -12.17 -5.80 -12.92
CA TYR A 130 -11.19 -4.71 -13.11
C TYR A 130 -10.21 -4.51 -11.96
N TYR A 131 -10.28 -5.28 -10.88
CA TYR A 131 -9.24 -5.33 -9.85
C TYR A 131 -9.09 -6.73 -9.25
N ALA A 132 -7.92 -7.00 -8.69
CA ALA A 132 -7.63 -8.21 -7.93
C ALA A 132 -7.29 -7.84 -6.48
N PRO A 133 -8.04 -8.35 -5.48
CA PRO A 133 -7.71 -8.16 -4.07
C PRO A 133 -6.31 -8.70 -3.74
N ILE A 134 -5.48 -7.92 -3.03
CA ILE A 134 -4.12 -8.33 -2.69
C ILE A 134 -3.85 -8.41 -1.19
N LEU A 135 -4.43 -7.51 -0.40
CA LEU A 135 -4.32 -7.55 1.05
C LEU A 135 -5.56 -6.98 1.74
N GLY A 136 -5.77 -7.37 2.98
CA GLY A 136 -6.79 -6.83 3.86
C GLY A 136 -6.16 -6.23 5.09
N ILE A 137 -6.57 -5.02 5.46
CA ILE A 137 -6.12 -4.33 6.66
C ILE A 137 -7.24 -4.29 7.69
N CYS A 138 -6.94 -4.74 8.90
CA CYS A 138 -7.87 -4.73 10.03
C CYS A 138 -7.36 -3.78 11.10
N GLY A 139 -8.21 -2.86 11.56
CA GLY A 139 -7.90 -1.90 12.61
C GLY A 139 -8.03 -2.49 14.02
N ALA A 140 -7.09 -2.15 14.91
CA ALA A 140 -7.18 -2.46 16.34
C ALA A 140 -6.39 -1.43 17.17
N LEU A 141 -6.65 -1.44 18.47
CA LEU A 141 -5.79 -0.78 19.45
C LEU A 141 -4.58 -1.65 19.73
N PHE A 142 -3.46 -1.03 20.07
CA PHE A 142 -2.28 -1.70 20.60
C PHE A 142 -1.61 -0.86 21.66
N VAL A 143 -0.86 -1.52 22.54
CA VAL A 143 -0.26 -0.89 23.70
C VAL A 143 1.18 -1.36 23.89
N ASN A 144 2.04 -0.48 24.39
CA ASN A 144 3.30 -0.88 25.00
C ASN A 144 3.06 -1.11 26.50
N THR A 145 3.16 -2.36 26.93
CA THR A 145 2.82 -2.78 28.30
C THR A 145 3.78 -2.22 29.34
N GLU A 146 5.03 -1.96 28.99
CA GLU A 146 6.04 -1.35 29.88
C GLU A 146 5.79 0.14 30.04
N VAL A 147 5.50 0.86 28.94
CA VAL A 147 5.19 2.30 28.99
C VAL A 147 3.87 2.54 29.74
N LEU A 148 2.81 1.75 29.48
CA LEU A 148 1.57 1.84 30.24
C LEU A 148 1.81 1.73 31.75
N LYS A 149 2.66 0.77 32.14
CA LYS A 149 2.99 0.57 33.56
C LYS A 149 3.83 1.72 34.14
N ALA A 150 4.81 2.21 33.38
CA ALA A 150 5.69 3.31 33.81
C ALA A 150 4.90 4.61 34.00
N ASP A 151 3.97 4.90 33.09
CA ASP A 151 3.14 6.10 33.12
C ASP A 151 1.86 5.94 33.95
N ASN A 152 1.67 4.77 34.60
CA ASN A 152 0.49 4.43 35.39
C ASN A 152 -0.84 4.65 34.63
N LEU A 153 -0.86 4.31 33.33
CA LEU A 153 -2.03 4.45 32.47
C LEU A 153 -2.86 3.15 32.47
N PRO A 154 -4.19 3.24 32.49
CA PRO A 154 -5.03 2.08 32.31
C PRO A 154 -4.91 1.52 30.88
N LYS A 155 -5.07 0.20 30.73
CA LYS A 155 -5.15 -0.39 29.39
C LYS A 155 -6.53 -0.08 28.80
N PRO A 156 -6.61 0.58 27.60
CA PRO A 156 -7.89 0.88 26.99
C PRO A 156 -8.61 -0.37 26.50
N THR A 157 -9.93 -0.33 26.45
CA THR A 157 -10.79 -1.38 25.89
C THR A 157 -11.63 -0.88 24.72
N ALA A 158 -11.72 0.43 24.57
CA ALA A 158 -12.51 1.13 23.57
C ALA A 158 -11.65 2.15 22.82
N ILE A 159 -11.96 2.41 21.55
CA ILE A 159 -11.37 3.53 20.81
C ILE A 159 -11.67 4.84 21.52
N ALA A 160 -12.93 4.98 22.02
CA ALA A 160 -13.36 6.17 22.74
C ALA A 160 -12.53 6.48 24.00
N ASP A 161 -11.86 5.47 24.59
CA ASP A 161 -10.98 5.69 25.74
C ASP A 161 -9.84 6.65 25.42
N LEU A 162 -9.32 6.63 24.19
CA LEU A 162 -8.22 7.47 23.75
C LEU A 162 -8.55 8.98 23.76
N ALA A 163 -9.83 9.32 23.81
CA ALA A 163 -10.29 10.71 23.94
C ALA A 163 -10.21 11.24 25.37
N LYS A 164 -9.98 10.37 26.38
CA LYS A 164 -9.91 10.77 27.78
C LYS A 164 -8.64 11.59 28.08
N PRO A 165 -8.70 12.54 29.03
CA PRO A 165 -7.55 13.41 29.32
C PRO A 165 -6.28 12.70 29.75
N GLU A 166 -6.39 11.54 30.44
CA GLU A 166 -5.23 10.77 30.87
C GLU A 166 -4.36 10.24 29.75
N TYR A 167 -4.89 10.13 28.52
CA TYR A 167 -4.12 9.68 27.36
C TYR A 167 -3.49 10.83 26.56
N ALA A 168 -3.69 12.09 26.95
CA ALA A 168 -3.14 13.23 26.22
C ALA A 168 -1.60 13.20 26.21
N GLY A 169 -1.02 13.17 24.99
CA GLY A 169 0.42 13.03 24.78
C GLY A 169 0.97 11.60 24.88
N HIS A 170 0.13 10.61 25.27
CA HIS A 170 0.55 9.22 25.42
C HIS A 170 0.04 8.30 24.30
N ILE A 171 -0.60 8.84 23.27
CA ILE A 171 -1.17 8.05 22.17
C ILE A 171 -0.58 8.42 20.82
N SER A 172 -0.57 7.46 19.90
CA SER A 172 -0.27 7.69 18.49
C SER A 172 -1.36 7.05 17.63
N VAL A 173 -1.93 7.83 16.72
CA VAL A 173 -3.01 7.38 15.81
C VAL A 173 -2.77 7.92 14.40
N PRO A 174 -3.31 7.25 13.36
CA PRO A 174 -3.19 7.77 12.00
C PRO A 174 -4.19 8.90 11.75
N ASP A 175 -3.80 9.86 10.91
CA ASP A 175 -4.61 10.99 10.45
C ASP A 175 -5.56 10.54 9.33
N ILE A 176 -6.86 10.86 9.45
CA ILE A 176 -7.85 10.57 8.42
C ILE A 176 -7.59 11.29 7.10
N MET A 177 -6.84 12.38 7.13
CA MET A 177 -6.48 13.10 5.92
C MET A 177 -5.45 12.36 5.05
N GLY A 178 -4.68 11.43 5.64
CA GLY A 178 -3.60 10.70 4.96
C GLY A 178 -3.82 9.20 4.84
N SER A 179 -4.50 8.58 5.79
CA SER A 179 -4.50 7.15 6.00
C SER A 179 -5.89 6.50 5.96
N SER A 180 -6.05 5.46 5.14
CA SER A 180 -7.23 4.60 5.15
C SER A 180 -7.43 3.85 6.48
N THR A 181 -6.36 3.58 7.22
CA THR A 181 -6.43 2.96 8.55
C THR A 181 -7.11 3.89 9.56
N SER A 182 -6.89 5.21 9.47
CA SER A 182 -7.64 6.17 10.29
C SER A 182 -9.13 6.14 9.98
N TRP A 183 -9.49 5.89 8.72
CA TRP A 183 -10.91 5.78 8.38
C TRP A 183 -11.56 4.52 9.00
N LEU A 184 -10.81 3.43 9.24
CA LEU A 184 -11.29 2.29 10.03
C LEU A 184 -11.66 2.71 11.47
N MET A 185 -10.79 3.51 12.11
CA MET A 185 -11.05 4.08 13.43
C MET A 185 -12.29 4.99 13.43
N THR A 186 -12.37 5.86 12.45
CA THR A 186 -13.50 6.79 12.27
C THR A 186 -14.81 6.04 12.03
N GLN A 187 -14.81 5.03 11.18
CA GLN A 187 -15.97 4.18 10.90
C GLN A 187 -16.45 3.42 12.14
N ALA A 188 -15.52 2.91 12.95
CA ALA A 188 -15.86 2.25 14.22
C ALA A 188 -16.58 3.23 15.16
N MET A 189 -16.08 4.46 15.28
CA MET A 189 -16.70 5.49 16.12
C MET A 189 -18.06 5.96 15.59
N ILE A 190 -18.15 6.19 14.27
CA ILE A 190 -19.44 6.59 13.63
C ILE A 190 -20.48 5.47 13.77
N SER A 191 -20.08 4.21 13.55
CA SER A 191 -20.97 3.06 13.73
C SER A 191 -21.48 2.91 15.16
N ALA A 192 -20.66 3.24 16.16
CA ALA A 192 -21.01 3.12 17.57
C ALA A 192 -21.82 4.30 18.11
N LYS A 193 -21.60 5.53 17.60
CA LYS A 193 -22.10 6.78 18.20
C LYS A 193 -22.87 7.70 17.23
N GLY A 194 -22.90 7.36 15.94
CA GLY A 194 -23.40 8.25 14.90
C GLY A 194 -22.36 9.26 14.43
N GLU A 195 -22.65 9.93 13.30
CA GLU A 195 -21.67 10.76 12.59
C GLU A 195 -21.12 11.91 13.44
N GLN A 196 -21.98 12.69 14.06
CA GLN A 196 -21.57 13.91 14.77
C GLN A 196 -20.77 13.60 16.05
N GLU A 197 -21.28 12.68 16.89
CA GLU A 197 -20.61 12.29 18.13
C GLU A 197 -19.33 11.50 17.81
N GLY A 198 -19.38 10.56 16.85
CA GLY A 198 -18.23 9.79 16.43
C GLY A 198 -17.09 10.68 15.92
N ALA A 199 -17.40 11.65 15.05
CA ALA A 199 -16.41 12.62 14.58
C ALA A 199 -15.86 13.52 15.70
N ALA A 200 -16.69 13.92 16.66
CA ALA A 200 -16.23 14.67 17.82
C ALA A 200 -15.24 13.88 18.68
N VAL A 201 -15.48 12.59 18.88
CA VAL A 201 -14.55 11.70 19.59
C VAL A 201 -13.21 11.58 18.82
N ILE A 202 -13.26 11.41 17.49
CA ILE A 202 -12.02 11.36 16.67
C ILE A 202 -11.22 12.65 16.80
N ARG A 203 -11.86 13.83 16.73
CA ARG A 203 -11.16 15.12 16.98
C ARG A 203 -10.47 15.18 18.34
N ALA A 204 -11.15 14.67 19.39
CA ALA A 204 -10.56 14.63 20.73
C ALA A 204 -9.36 13.67 20.79
N ILE A 205 -9.42 12.52 20.11
CA ILE A 205 -8.31 11.58 19.99
C ILE A 205 -7.13 12.22 19.24
N GLU A 206 -7.37 12.85 18.09
CA GLU A 206 -6.32 13.55 17.31
C GLU A 206 -5.68 14.68 18.13
N LYS A 207 -6.49 15.42 18.91
CA LYS A 207 -5.97 16.44 19.85
C LYS A 207 -5.07 15.81 20.91
N ASN A 208 -5.46 14.68 21.50
CA ASN A 208 -4.65 13.97 22.49
C ASN A 208 -3.37 13.39 21.89
N ALA A 209 -3.39 12.97 20.62
CA ALA A 209 -2.20 12.50 19.89
C ALA A 209 -1.21 13.63 19.61
N GLY A 210 -1.68 14.83 19.29
CA GLY A 210 -0.82 15.98 19.05
C GLY A 210 0.28 15.71 18.03
N ALA A 211 1.55 15.75 18.44
CA ALA A 211 2.70 15.50 17.57
C ALA A 211 2.85 14.02 17.13
N HIS A 212 2.10 13.10 17.74
CA HIS A 212 2.09 11.69 17.39
C HIS A 212 0.93 11.31 16.44
N LEU A 213 0.38 12.29 15.73
CA LEU A 213 -0.56 12.07 14.64
C LEU A 213 0.21 11.66 13.38
N GLU A 214 -0.03 10.45 12.88
CA GLU A 214 0.77 9.81 11.85
C GLU A 214 0.07 9.81 10.47
N LYS A 215 0.85 9.98 9.40
CA LYS A 215 0.32 10.01 8.03
C LYS A 215 0.01 8.62 7.44
N SER A 216 0.50 7.54 8.06
CA SER A 216 0.32 6.17 7.60
C SER A 216 -0.29 5.27 8.67
N GLY A 217 -0.94 4.17 8.24
CA GLY A 217 -1.52 3.18 9.16
C GLY A 217 -0.50 2.40 10.00
N SER A 218 0.74 2.28 9.52
CA SER A 218 1.86 1.61 10.22
C SER A 218 2.70 2.57 11.08
N GLY A 219 2.50 3.88 10.94
CA GLY A 219 3.24 4.91 11.72
C GLY A 219 3.05 4.76 13.22
N PRO A 220 1.82 4.66 13.73
CA PRO A 220 1.57 4.59 15.17
C PRO A 220 2.34 3.47 15.88
N LEU A 221 2.39 2.26 15.30
CA LEU A 221 3.11 1.16 15.96
C LEU A 221 4.62 1.41 16.04
N LYS A 222 5.22 2.16 15.12
CA LYS A 222 6.63 2.55 15.19
C LYS A 222 6.87 3.40 16.45
N LYS A 223 5.98 4.34 16.76
CA LYS A 223 6.02 5.16 17.97
C LYS A 223 5.85 4.33 19.25
N ILE A 224 4.92 3.39 19.22
CA ILE A 224 4.67 2.49 20.36
C ILE A 224 5.87 1.57 20.62
N ARG A 225 6.49 1.01 19.57
CA ARG A 225 7.72 0.19 19.67
C ARG A 225 8.89 0.99 20.25
N ALA A 226 9.02 2.26 19.88
CA ALA A 226 10.06 3.14 20.37
C ALA A 226 9.82 3.62 21.82
N GLY A 227 8.64 3.35 22.39
CA GLY A 227 8.26 3.86 23.71
C GLY A 227 7.94 5.35 23.73
N GLU A 228 7.76 5.98 22.55
CA GLU A 228 7.40 7.40 22.43
C GLU A 228 5.92 7.66 22.77
N ALA A 229 5.08 6.64 22.70
CA ALA A 229 3.69 6.66 23.13
C ALA A 229 3.32 5.29 23.73
N ALA A 230 2.33 5.29 24.62
CA ALA A 230 1.89 4.10 25.36
C ALA A 230 0.83 3.29 24.59
N VAL A 231 -0.05 3.98 23.86
CA VAL A 231 -1.22 3.41 23.18
C VAL A 231 -1.29 3.90 21.74
N GLY A 232 -1.75 3.04 20.84
CA GLY A 232 -2.00 3.42 19.45
C GLY A 232 -3.22 2.74 18.85
N PHE A 233 -3.64 3.27 17.69
CA PHE A 233 -4.55 2.59 16.77
C PHE A 233 -3.85 2.39 15.43
N GLY A 234 -4.00 1.21 14.84
CA GLY A 234 -3.38 0.92 13.54
C GLY A 234 -3.65 -0.50 13.07
N LEU A 235 -2.67 -1.09 12.41
CA LEU A 235 -2.77 -2.40 11.77
C LEU A 235 -2.64 -3.53 12.79
N ARG A 236 -3.74 -4.22 13.07
CA ARG A 236 -3.85 -5.29 14.08
C ARG A 236 -2.76 -6.36 13.94
N HIS A 237 -2.52 -6.83 12.71
CA HIS A 237 -1.58 -7.92 12.44
C HIS A 237 -0.14 -7.59 12.85
N GLN A 238 0.26 -6.31 12.76
CA GLN A 238 1.61 -5.88 13.17
C GLN A 238 1.80 -6.03 14.69
N ALA A 239 0.79 -5.66 15.47
CA ALA A 239 0.84 -5.82 16.93
C ALA A 239 0.79 -7.31 17.34
N VAL A 240 -0.01 -8.14 16.64
CA VAL A 240 -0.02 -9.60 16.83
C VAL A 240 1.37 -10.20 16.58
N ALA A 241 2.02 -9.79 15.47
CA ALA A 241 3.37 -10.26 15.14
C ALA A 241 4.43 -9.81 16.15
N ASP A 242 4.33 -8.60 16.69
CA ASP A 242 5.26 -8.09 17.70
C ASP A 242 5.11 -8.82 19.03
N LYS A 243 3.88 -9.05 19.47
CA LYS A 243 3.58 -9.87 20.65
C LYS A 243 4.16 -11.28 20.50
N ALA A 244 3.99 -11.91 19.35
CA ALA A 244 4.53 -13.23 19.07
C ALA A 244 6.07 -13.29 19.11
N LYS A 245 6.75 -12.15 18.80
CA LYS A 245 8.21 -12.01 18.93
C LYS A 245 8.68 -11.70 20.35
N GLY A 246 7.78 -11.59 21.31
CA GLY A 246 8.09 -11.28 22.72
C GLY A 246 8.40 -9.83 22.99
N LEU A 247 8.04 -8.91 22.09
CA LEU A 247 8.12 -7.47 22.37
C LEU A 247 7.07 -7.07 23.42
N PRO A 248 7.29 -5.99 24.18
CA PRO A 248 6.35 -5.50 25.18
C PRO A 248 5.11 -4.85 24.52
N ILE A 249 4.64 -5.43 23.46
CA ILE A 249 3.48 -4.98 22.69
C ILE A 249 2.33 -5.96 22.90
N ASP A 250 1.14 -5.42 23.18
CA ASP A 250 -0.10 -6.18 23.20
C ASP A 250 -1.14 -5.47 22.32
N PHE A 251 -2.17 -6.18 21.90
CA PHE A 251 -3.27 -5.63 21.11
C PHE A 251 -4.59 -5.75 21.84
N VAL A 252 -5.53 -4.90 21.47
CA VAL A 252 -6.89 -4.90 21.97
C VAL A 252 -7.85 -4.77 20.80
N ASP A 253 -8.74 -5.72 20.67
CA ASP A 253 -9.88 -5.63 19.75
C ASP A 253 -10.94 -4.72 20.40
N PRO A 254 -11.19 -3.52 19.89
CA PRO A 254 -11.99 -2.52 20.57
C PRO A 254 -13.46 -2.92 20.59
N VAL A 255 -14.18 -2.49 21.61
CA VAL A 255 -15.63 -2.81 21.78
C VAL A 255 -16.49 -2.19 20.67
N GLU A 256 -16.05 -1.09 20.05
CA GLU A 256 -16.70 -0.50 18.89
C GLU A 256 -16.60 -1.37 17.64
N GLY A 257 -15.66 -2.27 17.60
CA GLY A 257 -15.50 -3.29 16.58
C GLY A 257 -14.24 -3.13 15.72
N ASN A 258 -13.86 -4.25 15.11
CA ASN A 258 -12.76 -4.34 14.15
C ASN A 258 -13.33 -4.27 12.74
N PHE A 259 -13.10 -3.16 12.05
CA PHE A 259 -13.42 -3.01 10.64
C PHE A 259 -12.23 -3.40 9.78
N THR A 260 -12.52 -3.92 8.59
CA THR A 260 -11.49 -4.37 7.64
C THR A 260 -11.69 -3.69 6.29
N LEU A 261 -10.62 -3.10 5.74
CA LEU A 261 -10.55 -2.62 4.36
C LEU A 261 -9.78 -3.63 3.50
N VAL A 262 -10.16 -3.71 2.23
CA VAL A 262 -9.45 -4.49 1.22
C VAL A 262 -8.69 -3.54 0.31
N GLU A 263 -7.45 -3.89 0.00
CA GLU A 263 -6.65 -3.24 -1.02
C GLU A 263 -6.46 -4.20 -2.20
N ALA A 264 -6.45 -3.65 -3.39
CA ALA A 264 -6.44 -4.43 -4.61
C ALA A 264 -5.51 -3.81 -5.66
N ALA A 265 -5.05 -4.63 -6.59
CA ALA A 265 -4.29 -4.21 -7.76
C ALA A 265 -5.22 -4.02 -8.96
N ALA A 266 -5.04 -2.93 -9.69
CA ALA A 266 -5.79 -2.61 -10.90
C ALA A 266 -4.87 -2.05 -11.99
N ILE A 267 -5.24 -2.24 -13.26
CA ILE A 267 -4.50 -1.74 -14.42
C ILE A 267 -5.21 -0.49 -14.95
N ILE A 268 -4.47 0.60 -15.12
CA ILE A 268 -5.01 1.81 -15.75
C ILE A 268 -5.27 1.54 -17.24
N ASP A 269 -6.49 1.81 -17.69
CA ASP A 269 -6.87 1.66 -19.08
C ASP A 269 -6.45 2.88 -19.91
N LYS A 270 -5.28 2.80 -20.53
CA LYS A 270 -4.73 3.81 -21.45
C LYS A 270 -5.03 3.49 -22.93
N GLY A 271 -5.99 2.57 -23.20
CA GLY A 271 -6.26 2.05 -24.54
C GLY A 271 -5.03 1.38 -25.15
N ASP A 272 -4.68 1.74 -26.38
CA ASP A 272 -3.53 1.19 -27.10
C ASP A 272 -2.17 1.51 -26.44
N LYS A 273 -2.14 2.48 -25.51
CA LYS A 273 -0.94 2.86 -24.75
C LYS A 273 -0.80 2.11 -23.42
N THR A 274 -1.75 1.23 -23.08
CA THR A 274 -1.65 0.41 -21.87
C THR A 274 -0.40 -0.47 -21.98
N ASN A 275 0.44 -0.47 -20.94
CA ASN A 275 1.67 -1.26 -20.94
C ASN A 275 1.35 -2.75 -21.12
N PRO A 276 1.89 -3.44 -22.12
CA PRO A 276 1.54 -4.82 -22.43
C PRO A 276 1.94 -5.81 -21.33
N ASN A 277 2.84 -5.43 -20.43
CA ASN A 277 3.27 -6.27 -19.30
C ASN A 277 2.48 -6.01 -18.01
N ALA A 278 1.54 -5.05 -17.98
CA ALA A 278 0.79 -4.70 -16.78
C ALA A 278 -0.05 -5.88 -16.26
N GLU A 279 -0.67 -6.62 -17.15
CA GLU A 279 -1.47 -7.81 -16.80
C GLU A 279 -0.59 -8.90 -16.15
N LYS A 280 0.58 -9.18 -16.72
CA LYS A 280 1.54 -10.12 -16.15
C LYS A 280 2.02 -9.69 -14.75
N VAL A 281 2.20 -8.39 -14.52
CA VAL A 281 2.57 -7.86 -13.19
C VAL A 281 1.47 -8.15 -12.19
N VAL A 282 0.21 -7.81 -12.49
CA VAL A 282 -0.93 -8.05 -11.60
C VAL A 282 -1.12 -9.54 -11.35
N GLU A 283 -1.11 -10.34 -12.38
CA GLU A 283 -1.22 -11.81 -12.27
C GLU A 283 -0.12 -12.40 -11.38
N THR A 284 1.12 -11.94 -11.53
CA THR A 284 2.26 -12.39 -10.73
C THR A 284 2.10 -12.03 -9.26
N ILE A 285 1.67 -10.79 -8.96
CA ILE A 285 1.39 -10.36 -7.57
C ILE A 285 0.30 -11.26 -6.95
N VAL A 286 -0.78 -11.52 -7.66
CA VAL A 286 -1.88 -12.36 -7.16
C VAL A 286 -1.45 -13.80 -7.00
N LYS A 287 -0.85 -14.40 -8.03
CA LYS A 287 -0.54 -15.82 -8.04
C LYS A 287 0.61 -16.22 -7.14
N PHE A 288 1.64 -15.40 -7.06
CA PHE A 288 2.88 -15.72 -6.34
C PHE A 288 3.13 -14.80 -5.13
N GLY A 289 2.62 -13.57 -5.15
CA GLY A 289 2.77 -12.63 -4.04
C GLY A 289 1.75 -12.85 -2.93
N ARG A 290 0.53 -13.31 -3.26
CA ARG A 290 -0.56 -13.43 -2.29
C ARG A 290 -0.23 -14.34 -1.10
N THR A 291 0.44 -15.44 -1.32
CA THR A 291 0.87 -16.35 -0.22
C THR A 291 1.78 -15.66 0.78
N GLU A 292 2.69 -14.82 0.31
CA GLU A 292 3.59 -14.05 1.18
C GLU A 292 2.84 -12.89 1.85
N LEU A 293 2.01 -12.17 1.09
CA LEU A 293 1.15 -11.12 1.62
C LEU A 293 0.21 -11.63 2.71
N LEU A 294 -0.34 -12.85 2.58
CA LEU A 294 -1.20 -13.46 3.59
C LEU A 294 -0.48 -13.69 4.93
N LYS A 295 0.83 -13.91 4.93
CA LYS A 295 1.61 -14.05 6.17
C LYS A 295 1.71 -12.74 6.94
N TYR A 296 1.87 -11.62 6.22
CA TYR A 296 1.98 -10.29 6.82
C TYR A 296 0.60 -9.65 7.06
N TYR A 297 -0.37 -9.90 6.16
CA TYR A 297 -1.73 -9.36 6.19
C TYR A 297 -2.73 -10.51 6.25
N PRO A 298 -2.90 -11.14 7.43
CA PRO A 298 -3.65 -12.37 7.58
C PRO A 298 -5.17 -12.15 7.55
N VAL A 299 -5.66 -11.74 6.39
CA VAL A 299 -7.08 -11.64 6.05
C VAL A 299 -7.32 -12.50 4.81
N ALA A 300 -8.18 -13.52 4.92
CA ALA A 300 -8.53 -14.37 3.78
C ALA A 300 -9.33 -13.57 2.75
N LEU A 301 -8.85 -13.52 1.52
CA LEU A 301 -9.46 -12.82 0.39
C LEU A 301 -9.89 -13.80 -0.72
N TYR A 302 -9.28 -14.97 -0.77
CA TYR A 302 -9.57 -16.03 -1.74
C TYR A 302 -10.07 -17.29 -1.05
N LYS A 303 -10.97 -18.02 -1.70
CA LYS A 303 -11.47 -19.29 -1.17
C LYS A 303 -10.31 -20.28 -0.98
N GLY A 304 -10.34 -21.00 0.14
CA GLY A 304 -9.28 -21.92 0.51
C GLY A 304 -8.13 -21.32 1.28
N GLU A 305 -8.03 -19.99 1.38
CA GLU A 305 -7.06 -19.36 2.29
C GLU A 305 -7.47 -19.57 3.75
N THR A 306 -6.49 -19.87 4.59
CA THR A 306 -6.66 -20.08 6.03
C THR A 306 -5.86 -19.05 6.82
N VAL A 307 -6.46 -18.57 7.90
CA VAL A 307 -5.86 -17.60 8.83
C VAL A 307 -5.89 -18.19 10.22
N SER A 308 -4.79 -18.10 10.95
CA SER A 308 -4.68 -18.60 12.33
C SER A 308 -5.64 -17.87 13.27
N ALA A 309 -5.99 -18.51 14.38
CA ALA A 309 -7.00 -18.02 15.31
C ALA A 309 -6.62 -16.65 15.92
N GLU A 310 -5.35 -16.45 16.28
CA GLU A 310 -4.85 -15.21 16.86
C GLU A 310 -4.95 -14.01 15.90
N ASN A 311 -4.97 -14.26 14.61
CA ASN A 311 -5.12 -13.22 13.60
C ASN A 311 -6.58 -12.86 13.29
N LYS A 312 -7.53 -13.63 13.81
CA LYS A 312 -8.95 -13.29 13.69
C LYS A 312 -9.32 -12.24 14.73
N PRO A 313 -9.93 -11.11 14.33
CA PRO A 313 -10.39 -10.11 15.29
C PRO A 313 -11.52 -10.68 16.16
N ALA A 314 -11.57 -10.27 17.43
CA ALA A 314 -12.61 -10.72 18.36
C ALA A 314 -13.97 -10.04 18.10
N ASN A 315 -13.96 -8.81 17.60
CA ASN A 315 -15.15 -8.00 17.38
C ASN A 315 -15.31 -7.58 15.90
N PRO A 316 -15.34 -8.54 14.92
CA PRO A 316 -15.40 -8.18 13.50
C PRO A 316 -16.70 -7.47 13.19
N LYS A 317 -16.61 -6.37 12.41
CA LYS A 317 -17.76 -5.62 11.92
C LYS A 317 -17.64 -5.32 10.44
N THR A 318 -18.79 -5.23 9.78
CA THR A 318 -18.93 -4.80 8.39
C THR A 318 -19.43 -3.36 8.34
N PHE A 319 -19.09 -2.65 7.27
CA PHE A 319 -19.62 -1.31 7.02
C PHE A 319 -21.13 -1.37 6.75
N SER A 320 -21.86 -0.39 7.27
CA SER A 320 -23.32 -0.29 7.08
C SER A 320 -23.72 0.18 5.68
N GLU A 321 -22.79 0.83 4.98
CA GLU A 321 -22.96 1.34 3.63
C GLU A 321 -21.67 1.12 2.81
N PRO A 322 -21.77 1.09 1.45
CA PRO A 322 -20.61 0.98 0.60
C PRO A 322 -19.64 2.14 0.83
N LEU A 323 -18.36 1.82 0.94
CA LEU A 323 -17.31 2.84 1.06
C LEU A 323 -17.10 3.52 -0.30
N THR A 324 -17.12 4.85 -0.31
CA THR A 324 -16.85 5.67 -1.49
C THR A 324 -15.93 6.82 -1.16
N VAL A 325 -15.36 7.44 -2.19
CA VAL A 325 -14.52 8.64 -2.02
C VAL A 325 -15.34 9.80 -1.44
N GLU A 326 -16.60 9.94 -1.85
CA GLU A 326 -17.51 10.97 -1.35
C GLU A 326 -17.80 10.77 0.14
N LEU A 327 -18.02 9.52 0.58
CA LEU A 327 -18.22 9.20 1.99
C LEU A 327 -16.96 9.49 2.82
N LEU A 328 -15.78 9.15 2.30
CA LEU A 328 -14.51 9.51 2.94
C LEU A 328 -14.39 11.03 3.11
N GLN A 329 -14.63 11.79 2.03
CA GLN A 329 -14.55 13.26 2.06
C GLN A 329 -15.56 13.87 3.04
N LYS A 330 -16.77 13.30 3.13
CA LYS A 330 -17.78 13.70 4.13
C LYS A 330 -17.24 13.50 5.55
N HIS A 331 -16.67 12.32 5.84
CA HIS A 331 -16.11 12.03 7.16
C HIS A 331 -14.88 12.88 7.49
N GLN A 332 -14.03 13.16 6.49
CA GLN A 332 -12.90 14.08 6.65
C GLN A 332 -13.37 15.49 7.05
N LYS A 333 -14.41 16.02 6.40
CA LYS A 333 -15.00 17.32 6.78
C LYS A 333 -15.57 17.29 8.18
N LEU A 334 -16.35 16.26 8.52
CA LEU A 334 -16.90 16.10 9.87
C LEU A 334 -15.81 16.06 10.95
N VAL A 335 -14.70 15.35 10.71
CA VAL A 335 -13.57 15.32 11.63
C VAL A 335 -12.88 16.66 11.72
N LYS A 336 -12.82 17.45 10.64
CA LYS A 336 -12.31 18.83 10.68
C LYS A 336 -13.26 19.82 11.37
N GLY A 337 -14.52 19.44 11.57
CA GLY A 337 -15.54 20.33 12.12
C GLY A 337 -16.14 21.27 11.07
N GLU A 338 -16.12 20.86 9.80
CA GLU A 338 -16.70 21.57 8.65
C GLU A 338 -18.09 21.03 8.28
#